data_d9978ff3282f33228a41f9ac3927cd6f
#
_entry.id   d9978ff3282f33228a41f9ac3927cd6f
#
_cell.length_a   1.000
_cell.length_b   1.000
_cell.length_c   1.000
_cell.angle_alpha   90.00
_cell.angle_beta   90.00
_cell.angle_gamma   90.00
#
_symmetry.space_group_name_H-M   'P 1'
#
loop_
_entity.id
_entity.type
_entity.pdbx_description
1 polymer ?
#
loop_
_entity_poly.entity_id
_entity_poly.type
_entity_poly.pdbx_seq_one_letter_code
_entity_poly.pdbx_strand_id
1 'polypeptide(L)'
;MGDQYRQLALEERCTIARLREAGQSIRQIAAALDRPASTISRELKRNSGRQAGYQPGYAQEQTRARRWSGSRLERDDVLREEVLSRLTAGWSPEQIAGRLGREAGGKVISYESIYRFIYAQLRRTQDFAWRLYLPRAKFKRGWRGRRGGSPASLMKHRRPIGERPDEALDRRNTGHWEADFMLFRAYGQSLLVAHERASRVTLIARTPSRQAKVTANALAGLLEPLPGNLRSTITFDNGTEFALHYRLHDQLGVENAIGRLRRYLPRKTDLDHLTSEQLSAVAAAYNHTPRKCLDFQTPAEAISNHLLHFECESTSRPSPG
;
A
#
# COMPACT_ATOMS: atom_id res chain seq x y z
N MET A 1 -35.12 31.00 17.65
CA MET A 1 -33.85 30.45 17.13
C MET A 1 -32.95 30.18 18.31
N GLY A 2 -32.64 28.90 18.61
CA GLY A 2 -31.76 28.56 19.73
C GLY A 2 -30.31 28.86 19.34
N ASP A 3 -29.59 29.60 20.19
CA ASP A 3 -28.18 29.87 20.02
C ASP A 3 -27.38 28.56 19.81
N GLN A 4 -26.69 28.46 18.69
CA GLN A 4 -25.87 27.31 18.36
C GLN A 4 -24.73 27.22 19.38
N TYR A 5 -24.76 26.20 20.25
CA TYR A 5 -23.75 25.98 21.29
C TYR A 5 -22.35 25.88 20.69
N ARG A 6 -21.57 26.93 20.85
CA ARG A 6 -20.16 26.98 20.41
C ARG A 6 -19.24 26.58 21.54
N GLN A 7 -18.46 25.54 21.32
CA GLN A 7 -17.49 25.05 22.31
C GLN A 7 -16.27 25.98 22.46
N LEU A 8 -15.64 25.91 23.65
CA LEU A 8 -14.42 26.67 23.91
C LEU A 8 -13.28 26.26 22.98
N ALA A 9 -12.66 27.24 22.31
CA ALA A 9 -11.45 27.07 21.52
C ALA A 9 -10.20 27.00 22.42
N LEU A 10 -9.04 26.66 21.83
CA LEU A 10 -7.78 26.61 22.59
C LEU A 10 -7.39 27.99 23.12
N GLU A 11 -7.59 29.04 22.31
CA GLU A 11 -7.31 30.45 22.66
C GLU A 11 -8.15 30.89 23.87
N GLU A 12 -9.44 30.52 23.89
CA GLU A 12 -10.32 30.81 25.02
C GLU A 12 -9.85 30.08 26.28
N ARG A 13 -9.34 28.83 26.16
CA ARG A 13 -8.74 28.07 27.27
C ARG A 13 -7.45 28.70 27.79
N CYS A 14 -6.59 29.23 26.90
CA CYS A 14 -5.40 29.99 27.30
C CYS A 14 -5.79 31.25 28.06
N THR A 15 -6.83 31.94 27.65
CA THR A 15 -7.34 33.12 28.33
C THR A 15 -7.92 32.76 29.69
N ILE A 16 -8.67 31.67 29.82
CA ILE A 16 -9.16 31.15 31.13
C ILE A 16 -8.00 30.92 32.08
N ALA A 17 -6.92 30.24 31.64
CA ALA A 17 -5.75 29.96 32.47
C ALA A 17 -5.11 31.26 32.99
N ARG A 18 -4.82 32.19 32.06
CA ARG A 18 -4.18 33.49 32.37
C ARG A 18 -4.98 34.31 33.36
N LEU A 19 -6.32 34.44 33.12
CA LEU A 19 -7.18 35.24 34.00
C LEU A 19 -7.35 34.58 35.38
N ARG A 20 -7.33 33.26 35.45
CA ARG A 20 -7.37 32.52 36.72
C ARG A 20 -6.10 32.67 37.53
N GLU A 21 -4.91 32.63 36.89
CA GLU A 21 -3.63 32.94 37.51
C GLU A 21 -3.58 34.38 38.06
N ALA A 22 -4.22 35.31 37.37
CA ALA A 22 -4.42 36.67 37.82
C ALA A 22 -5.45 36.84 38.95
N GLY A 23 -5.98 35.73 39.51
CA GLY A 23 -6.91 35.77 40.63
C GLY A 23 -8.34 36.12 40.29
N GLN A 24 -8.72 36.20 39.00
CA GLN A 24 -10.06 36.61 38.60
C GLN A 24 -11.12 35.53 38.93
N SER A 25 -12.30 35.99 39.33
CA SER A 25 -13.44 35.12 39.62
C SER A 25 -14.03 34.53 38.34
N ILE A 26 -14.74 33.40 38.45
CA ILE A 26 -15.44 32.73 37.34
C ILE A 26 -16.35 33.69 36.57
N ARG A 27 -17.02 34.63 37.26
CA ARG A 27 -17.91 35.61 36.66
C ARG A 27 -17.13 36.63 35.82
N GLN A 28 -15.98 37.09 36.28
CA GLN A 28 -15.11 38.01 35.55
C GLN A 28 -14.50 37.33 34.30
N ILE A 29 -14.04 36.10 34.43
CA ILE A 29 -13.53 35.32 33.31
C ILE A 29 -14.64 35.07 32.26
N ALA A 30 -15.85 34.78 32.69
CA ALA A 30 -17.00 34.58 31.83
C ALA A 30 -17.36 35.88 31.04
N ALA A 31 -17.38 37.00 31.72
CA ALA A 31 -17.61 38.33 31.09
C ALA A 31 -16.50 38.68 30.08
N ALA A 32 -15.22 38.42 30.41
CA ALA A 32 -14.09 38.67 29.51
C ALA A 32 -14.10 37.84 28.23
N LEU A 33 -14.75 36.65 28.26
CA LEU A 33 -14.86 35.74 27.11
C LEU A 33 -16.21 35.76 26.41
N ASP A 34 -17.13 36.61 26.86
CA ASP A 34 -18.52 36.63 26.40
C ASP A 34 -19.15 35.22 26.40
N ARG A 35 -19.03 34.55 27.59
CA ARG A 35 -19.51 33.19 27.80
C ARG A 35 -20.31 33.08 29.10
N PRO A 36 -21.29 32.17 29.17
CA PRO A 36 -21.99 31.92 30.43
C PRO A 36 -21.05 31.48 31.54
N ALA A 37 -21.20 31.98 32.75
CA ALA A 37 -20.40 31.61 33.91
C ALA A 37 -20.46 30.08 34.19
N SER A 38 -21.59 29.45 33.90
CA SER A 38 -21.76 27.99 33.96
C SER A 38 -20.84 27.21 33.00
N THR A 39 -20.53 27.79 31.83
CA THR A 39 -19.59 27.21 30.87
C THR A 39 -18.17 27.19 31.44
N ILE A 40 -17.72 28.31 32.01
CA ILE A 40 -16.38 28.41 32.62
C ILE A 40 -16.27 27.51 33.85
N SER A 41 -17.29 27.50 34.70
CA SER A 41 -17.34 26.61 35.87
C SER A 41 -17.23 25.13 35.49
N ARG A 42 -18.00 24.69 34.49
CA ARG A 42 -17.95 23.29 34.00
C ARG A 42 -16.61 22.95 33.36
N GLU A 43 -16.03 23.89 32.59
CA GLU A 43 -14.70 23.70 31.98
C GLU A 43 -13.63 23.50 33.05
N LEU A 44 -13.57 24.37 34.04
CA LEU A 44 -12.62 24.28 35.16
C LEU A 44 -12.83 22.99 35.97
N LYS A 45 -14.08 22.66 36.32
CA LYS A 45 -14.39 21.44 37.09
C LYS A 45 -14.01 20.17 36.36
N ARG A 46 -14.19 20.12 35.02
CA ARG A 46 -13.95 18.91 34.22
C ARG A 46 -12.51 18.72 33.80
N ASN A 47 -11.74 19.80 33.70
CA ASN A 47 -10.45 19.81 33.01
C ASN A 47 -9.30 20.31 33.90
N SER A 48 -9.50 20.57 35.18
CA SER A 48 -8.39 20.85 36.10
C SER A 48 -7.78 19.55 36.64
N GLY A 49 -6.47 19.45 36.56
CA GLY A 49 -5.70 18.37 37.19
C GLY A 49 -5.60 18.53 38.69
N ARG A 50 -5.51 17.44 39.46
CA ARG A 50 -5.43 17.47 40.92
C ARG A 50 -4.17 18.20 41.46
N GLN A 51 -3.03 18.07 40.75
CA GLN A 51 -1.76 18.63 41.18
C GLN A 51 -1.38 19.92 40.42
N ALA A 52 -1.62 19.96 39.09
CA ALA A 52 -1.18 21.05 38.23
C ALA A 52 -2.23 22.15 37.96
N GLY A 53 -3.44 22.05 38.58
CA GLY A 53 -4.52 22.97 38.32
C GLY A 53 -5.07 22.90 36.90
N TYR A 54 -5.54 24.02 36.39
CA TYR A 54 -6.11 24.11 35.02
C TYR A 54 -5.03 24.41 33.99
N GLN A 55 -4.79 23.48 33.07
CA GLN A 55 -3.83 23.60 31.99
C GLN A 55 -4.57 23.56 30.63
N PRO A 56 -4.44 24.60 29.75
CA PRO A 56 -5.18 24.70 28.50
C PRO A 56 -4.96 23.52 27.55
N GLY A 57 -3.72 23.07 27.40
CA GLY A 57 -3.34 21.91 26.59
C GLY A 57 -4.01 20.63 27.07
N TYR A 58 -3.91 20.34 28.36
CA TYR A 58 -4.58 19.20 28.99
C TYR A 58 -6.09 19.25 28.84
N ALA A 59 -6.70 20.44 29.08
CA ALA A 59 -8.14 20.64 28.89
C ALA A 59 -8.59 20.38 27.45
N GLN A 60 -7.79 20.78 26.47
CA GLN A 60 -8.04 20.52 25.06
C GLN A 60 -7.97 19.02 24.73
N GLU A 61 -6.95 18.33 25.22
CA GLU A 61 -6.82 16.88 25.02
C GLU A 61 -7.95 16.09 25.69
N GLN A 62 -8.30 16.43 26.91
CA GLN A 62 -9.43 15.82 27.62
C GLN A 62 -10.75 16.04 26.90
N THR A 63 -10.94 17.22 26.32
CA THR A 63 -12.15 17.51 25.51
C THR A 63 -12.16 16.71 24.23
N ARG A 64 -11.02 16.58 23.54
CA ARG A 64 -10.88 15.70 22.35
C ARG A 64 -11.12 14.24 22.70
N ALA A 65 -10.57 13.75 23.80
CA ALA A 65 -10.76 12.38 24.24
C ALA A 65 -12.23 12.06 24.56
N ARG A 66 -12.95 12.97 25.22
CA ARG A 66 -14.40 12.82 25.50
C ARG A 66 -15.29 12.89 24.27
N ARG A 67 -14.88 13.58 23.21
CA ARG A 67 -15.57 13.60 21.91
C ARG A 67 -15.40 12.31 21.13
N TRP A 68 -14.39 11.52 21.48
CA TRP A 68 -14.11 10.31 20.75
C TRP A 68 -15.14 9.23 21.11
N SER A 69 -16.11 9.07 20.22
CA SER A 69 -17.18 8.07 20.33
C SER A 69 -16.78 6.68 19.80
N GLY A 70 -15.51 6.35 19.81
CA GLY A 70 -14.97 5.15 19.18
C GLY A 70 -14.73 5.32 17.67
N SER A 71 -13.93 4.44 17.07
CA SER A 71 -13.75 4.41 15.63
C SER A 71 -15.06 3.87 14.98
N ARG A 72 -15.30 4.22 13.70
CA ARG A 72 -16.39 3.62 12.95
C ARG A 72 -16.33 2.09 12.99
N LEU A 73 -15.12 1.53 12.98
CA LEU A 73 -14.88 0.08 13.06
C LEU A 73 -15.20 -0.55 14.44
N GLU A 74 -15.40 0.26 15.48
CA GLU A 74 -15.87 -0.23 16.79
C GLU A 74 -17.41 -0.25 16.92
N ARG A 75 -18.09 0.45 16.01
CA ARG A 75 -19.56 0.59 16.01
C ARG A 75 -20.24 -0.15 14.86
N ASP A 76 -19.52 -0.47 13.82
CA ASP A 76 -19.97 -1.11 12.59
C ASP A 76 -19.23 -2.45 12.47
N ASP A 77 -19.85 -3.50 12.98
CA ASP A 77 -19.26 -4.84 13.05
C ASP A 77 -19.06 -5.42 11.66
N VAL A 78 -19.98 -5.20 10.74
CA VAL A 78 -19.91 -5.69 9.36
C VAL A 78 -18.71 -5.06 8.64
N LEU A 79 -18.58 -3.73 8.73
CA LEU A 79 -17.44 -3.03 8.15
C LEU A 79 -16.12 -3.44 8.83
N ARG A 80 -16.14 -3.72 10.13
CA ARG A 80 -14.96 -4.19 10.87
C ARG A 80 -14.50 -5.55 10.35
N GLU A 81 -15.39 -6.51 10.23
CA GLU A 81 -15.08 -7.86 9.73
C GLU A 81 -14.54 -7.80 8.30
N GLU A 82 -15.15 -7.02 7.42
CA GLU A 82 -14.70 -6.78 6.07
C GLU A 82 -13.27 -6.20 6.03
N VAL A 83 -12.99 -5.18 6.84
CA VAL A 83 -11.66 -4.57 6.94
C VAL A 83 -10.64 -5.56 7.51
N LEU A 84 -10.99 -6.32 8.55
CA LEU A 84 -10.09 -7.31 9.15
C LEU A 84 -9.78 -8.47 8.20
N SER A 85 -10.77 -8.97 7.47
CA SER A 85 -10.59 -10.01 6.45
C SER A 85 -9.58 -9.56 5.39
N ARG A 86 -9.74 -8.34 4.85
CA ARG A 86 -8.82 -7.78 3.85
C ARG A 86 -7.43 -7.48 4.43
N LEU A 87 -7.34 -7.07 5.69
CA LEU A 87 -6.04 -6.92 6.39
C LEU A 87 -5.33 -8.26 6.52
N THR A 88 -6.06 -9.33 6.89
CA THR A 88 -5.55 -10.69 6.99
C THR A 88 -5.07 -11.21 5.63
N ALA A 89 -5.81 -10.91 4.55
CA ALA A 89 -5.39 -11.17 3.16
C ALA A 89 -4.15 -10.36 2.73
N GLY A 90 -3.61 -9.52 3.60
CA GLY A 90 -2.38 -8.79 3.36
C GLY A 90 -2.55 -7.41 2.70
N TRP A 91 -3.76 -6.89 2.55
CA TRP A 91 -3.97 -5.56 2.00
C TRP A 91 -3.56 -4.46 2.99
N SER A 92 -3.08 -3.35 2.47
CA SER A 92 -2.80 -2.19 3.30
C SER A 92 -4.07 -1.39 3.60
N PRO A 93 -4.11 -0.60 4.69
CA PRO A 93 -5.24 0.28 4.98
C PRO A 93 -5.62 1.22 3.81
N GLU A 94 -4.63 1.67 3.02
CA GLU A 94 -4.87 2.50 1.83
C GLU A 94 -5.58 1.73 0.72
N GLN A 95 -5.15 0.48 0.47
CA GLN A 95 -5.77 -0.40 -0.52
C GLN A 95 -7.20 -0.75 -0.13
N ILE A 96 -7.44 -1.03 1.15
CA ILE A 96 -8.77 -1.35 1.67
C ILE A 96 -9.71 -0.15 1.53
N ALA A 97 -9.29 1.02 2.01
CA ALA A 97 -10.12 2.22 1.95
C ALA A 97 -10.45 2.63 0.51
N GLY A 98 -9.47 2.54 -0.40
CA GLY A 98 -9.67 2.85 -1.80
C GLY A 98 -10.59 1.83 -2.50
N ARG A 99 -10.40 0.53 -2.25
CA ARG A 99 -11.22 -0.52 -2.85
C ARG A 99 -12.68 -0.45 -2.36
N LEU A 100 -12.90 -0.31 -1.06
CA LEU A 100 -14.25 -0.10 -0.51
C LEU A 100 -14.92 1.15 -1.09
N GLY A 101 -14.16 2.23 -1.27
CA GLY A 101 -14.68 3.45 -1.90
C GLY A 101 -15.07 3.22 -3.36
N ARG A 102 -14.28 2.47 -4.12
CA ARG A 102 -14.57 2.10 -5.51
C ARG A 102 -15.81 1.21 -5.60
N GLU A 103 -15.92 0.18 -4.79
CA GLU A 103 -17.05 -0.76 -4.76
C GLU A 103 -18.37 -0.08 -4.39
N ALA A 104 -18.33 0.88 -3.47
CA ALA A 104 -19.51 1.63 -3.01
C ALA A 104 -19.82 2.89 -3.85
N GLY A 105 -19.04 3.21 -4.87
CA GLY A 105 -19.18 4.44 -5.64
C GLY A 105 -18.91 5.73 -4.83
N GLY A 106 -18.30 5.63 -3.64
CA GLY A 106 -18.02 6.77 -2.78
C GLY A 106 -17.22 6.38 -1.52
N LYS A 107 -16.81 7.38 -0.74
CA LYS A 107 -15.95 7.18 0.44
C LYS A 107 -16.70 6.42 1.56
N VAL A 108 -16.32 5.17 1.80
CA VAL A 108 -16.82 4.34 2.91
C VAL A 108 -16.07 4.61 4.20
N ILE A 109 -14.73 4.49 4.17
CA ILE A 109 -13.85 4.70 5.33
C ILE A 109 -12.55 5.33 4.87
N SER A 110 -11.86 6.07 5.75
CA SER A 110 -10.51 6.56 5.44
C SER A 110 -9.44 5.57 5.90
N TYR A 111 -8.33 5.49 5.18
CA TYR A 111 -7.17 4.69 5.59
C TYR A 111 -6.65 5.10 6.97
N GLU A 112 -6.72 6.38 7.30
CA GLU A 112 -6.35 6.92 8.61
C GLU A 112 -7.23 6.35 9.74
N SER A 113 -8.54 6.15 9.49
CA SER A 113 -9.45 5.52 10.46
C SER A 113 -9.08 4.07 10.71
N ILE A 114 -8.64 3.34 9.67
CA ILE A 114 -8.16 1.95 9.80
C ILE A 114 -6.85 1.92 10.60
N TYR A 115 -5.90 2.81 10.31
CA TYR A 115 -4.66 2.92 11.10
C TYR A 115 -4.95 3.23 12.56
N ARG A 116 -5.81 4.20 12.84
CA ARG A 116 -6.20 4.57 14.22
C ARG A 116 -6.82 3.40 14.97
N PHE A 117 -7.68 2.64 14.31
CA PHE A 117 -8.27 1.44 14.89
C PHE A 117 -7.20 0.41 15.26
N ILE A 118 -6.29 0.06 14.35
CA ILE A 118 -5.21 -0.90 14.60
C ILE A 118 -4.32 -0.45 15.78
N TYR A 119 -3.92 0.83 15.80
CA TYR A 119 -3.10 1.37 16.90
C TYR A 119 -3.87 1.48 18.22
N ALA A 120 -5.19 1.69 18.18
CA ALA A 120 -6.02 1.68 19.39
C ALA A 120 -6.11 0.25 19.96
N GLN A 121 -6.34 -0.77 19.12
CA GLN A 121 -6.34 -2.17 19.57
C GLN A 121 -4.98 -2.56 20.17
N LEU A 122 -3.88 -2.23 19.49
CA LEU A 122 -2.52 -2.49 19.97
C LEU A 122 -2.28 -1.91 21.40
N ARG A 123 -2.79 -0.70 21.68
CA ARG A 123 -2.65 -0.06 23.01
C ARG A 123 -3.56 -0.67 24.05
N ARG A 124 -4.79 -1.05 23.67
CA ARG A 124 -5.82 -1.57 24.61
C ARG A 124 -5.58 -3.00 25.00
N THR A 125 -5.17 -3.84 24.04
CA THR A 125 -5.00 -5.27 24.27
C THR A 125 -3.57 -5.64 24.62
N GLN A 126 -2.58 -4.75 24.34
CA GLN A 126 -1.15 -5.03 24.37
C GLN A 126 -0.74 -6.25 23.51
N ASP A 127 -1.64 -6.68 22.64
CA ASP A 127 -1.38 -7.74 21.66
C ASP A 127 -0.61 -7.18 20.47
N PHE A 128 0.65 -7.56 20.39
CA PHE A 128 1.55 -7.13 19.33
C PHE A 128 1.25 -7.77 17.97
N ALA A 129 0.38 -8.77 17.90
CA ALA A 129 -0.05 -9.39 16.64
C ALA A 129 -0.77 -8.36 15.73
N TRP A 130 -1.44 -7.36 16.29
CA TRP A 130 -2.04 -6.27 15.52
C TRP A 130 -1.07 -5.54 14.58
N ARG A 131 0.24 -5.60 14.82
CA ARG A 131 1.25 -5.01 13.92
C ARG A 131 1.39 -5.77 12.61
N LEU A 132 1.08 -7.06 12.59
CA LEU A 132 1.18 -7.89 11.38
C LEU A 132 0.22 -7.42 10.29
N TYR A 133 -0.85 -6.73 10.67
CA TYR A 133 -1.75 -6.05 9.74
C TYR A 133 -1.15 -4.82 9.05
N LEU A 134 -0.03 -4.28 9.56
CA LEU A 134 0.60 -3.11 8.97
C LEU A 134 1.67 -3.50 7.93
N PRO A 135 1.72 -2.83 6.75
CA PRO A 135 2.66 -3.18 5.66
C PRO A 135 4.13 -3.12 6.05
N ARG A 136 4.45 -2.37 7.10
CA ARG A 136 5.81 -2.18 7.62
C ARG A 136 5.82 -2.40 9.12
N ALA A 137 5.76 -3.61 9.60
CA ALA A 137 5.84 -3.96 11.03
C ALA A 137 7.13 -3.49 11.76
N LYS A 138 7.76 -2.39 11.34
CA LYS A 138 9.05 -1.88 11.82
C LYS A 138 8.92 -0.82 12.88
N PHE A 139 9.69 -0.97 13.96
CA PHE A 139 9.86 0.02 15.05
C PHE A 139 10.70 1.25 14.68
N LYS A 140 11.56 1.20 13.64
CA LYS A 140 12.46 2.29 13.23
C LYS A 140 12.67 2.34 11.71
N ARG A 141 12.82 3.56 11.15
CA ARG A 141 13.30 3.78 9.78
C ARG A 141 14.77 3.38 9.68
N GLY A 142 15.11 2.43 8.81
CA GLY A 142 16.50 2.07 8.51
C GLY A 142 17.16 3.08 7.58
N TRP A 143 18.46 3.33 7.74
CA TRP A 143 19.28 4.17 6.89
C TRP A 143 19.54 3.50 5.54
N ARG A 144 19.48 4.28 4.42
CA ARG A 144 19.83 3.82 3.06
C ARG A 144 21.30 4.11 2.81
N GLY A 145 22.14 3.06 2.79
CA GLY A 145 23.50 3.14 2.24
C GLY A 145 23.50 2.91 0.73
N ARG A 146 24.29 3.68 -0.02
CA ARG A 146 24.59 3.44 -1.44
C ARG A 146 25.42 2.16 -1.57
N ARG A 147 25.05 1.24 -2.48
CA ARG A 147 25.87 0.11 -2.91
C ARG A 147 26.28 0.32 -4.36
N GLY A 148 27.55 0.03 -4.67
CA GLY A 148 28.14 0.18 -6.00
C GLY A 148 27.52 -0.79 -7.02
N GLY A 149 27.53 -0.38 -8.30
CA GLY A 149 26.99 -1.14 -9.42
C GLY A 149 27.94 -2.25 -9.89
N SER A 150 27.37 -3.24 -10.57
CA SER A 150 28.06 -4.35 -11.21
C SER A 150 28.61 -3.93 -12.60
N PRO A 151 29.72 -4.51 -13.10
CA PRO A 151 30.28 -4.13 -14.41
C PRO A 151 29.34 -4.57 -15.55
N ALA A 152 28.88 -3.60 -16.33
CA ALA A 152 27.93 -3.79 -17.44
C ALA A 152 28.56 -4.36 -18.73
N SER A 153 29.84 -4.73 -18.73
CA SER A 153 30.62 -5.03 -19.95
C SER A 153 30.43 -6.45 -20.53
N LEU A 154 29.70 -7.34 -19.88
CA LEU A 154 29.64 -8.76 -20.27
C LEU A 154 28.39 -9.16 -21.09
N MET A 155 27.46 -8.26 -21.38
CA MET A 155 26.27 -8.57 -22.16
C MET A 155 26.44 -8.25 -23.65
N LYS A 156 26.45 -9.28 -24.51
CA LYS A 156 26.39 -9.15 -25.98
C LYS A 156 24.93 -8.85 -26.41
N HIS A 157 24.75 -8.10 -27.51
CA HIS A 157 23.47 -7.74 -28.11
C HIS A 157 22.53 -6.90 -27.19
N ARG A 158 23.12 -6.14 -26.27
CA ARG A 158 22.38 -5.24 -25.40
C ARG A 158 21.83 -4.05 -26.18
N ARG A 159 20.52 -3.77 -26.05
CA ARG A 159 19.92 -2.49 -26.44
C ARG A 159 19.92 -1.55 -25.22
N PRO A 160 20.40 -0.30 -25.32
CA PRO A 160 20.32 0.68 -24.26
C PRO A 160 18.86 0.97 -23.87
N ILE A 161 18.64 1.32 -22.60
CA ILE A 161 17.30 1.66 -22.09
C ILE A 161 16.70 2.90 -22.81
N GLY A 162 17.54 3.76 -23.40
CA GLY A 162 17.12 4.91 -24.21
C GLY A 162 16.52 4.54 -25.57
N GLU A 163 16.72 3.30 -26.06
CA GLU A 163 16.12 2.79 -27.29
C GLU A 163 14.77 2.09 -27.06
N ARG A 164 14.23 2.20 -25.85
CA ARG A 164 12.93 1.64 -25.49
C ARG A 164 11.83 2.37 -26.25
N PRO A 165 10.81 1.66 -26.82
CA PRO A 165 9.65 2.29 -27.40
C PRO A 165 8.96 3.24 -26.40
N ASP A 166 8.51 4.40 -26.86
CA ASP A 166 7.82 5.39 -26.02
C ASP A 166 6.57 4.81 -25.37
N GLU A 167 5.87 3.91 -26.05
CA GLU A 167 4.72 3.15 -25.53
C GLU A 167 5.04 2.35 -24.26
N ALA A 168 6.28 1.88 -24.12
CA ALA A 168 6.74 1.20 -22.91
C ALA A 168 7.09 2.18 -21.77
N LEU A 169 7.29 3.47 -22.06
CA LEU A 169 7.64 4.47 -21.04
C LEU A 169 6.42 4.96 -20.26
N ASP A 170 5.32 5.24 -20.94
CA ASP A 170 4.13 5.86 -20.35
C ASP A 170 3.26 4.89 -19.53
N ARG A 171 3.49 3.58 -19.67
CA ARG A 171 2.75 2.51 -18.96
C ARG A 171 1.24 2.48 -19.26
N ARG A 172 0.83 2.95 -20.41
CA ARG A 172 -0.58 2.94 -20.85
C ARG A 172 -0.89 1.66 -21.60
N ASN A 173 0.05 1.20 -22.42
CA ASN A 173 -0.10 0.00 -23.22
C ASN A 173 0.39 -1.24 -22.47
N THR A 174 -0.36 -2.33 -22.57
CA THR A 174 0.03 -3.64 -22.01
C THR A 174 1.02 -4.36 -22.93
N GLY A 175 1.63 -5.42 -22.41
CA GLY A 175 2.59 -6.23 -23.16
C GLY A 175 4.06 -5.88 -22.90
N HIS A 176 4.32 -4.93 -22.02
CA HIS A 176 5.67 -4.48 -21.63
C HIS A 176 6.04 -5.03 -20.25
N TRP A 177 6.96 -5.97 -20.23
CA TRP A 177 7.32 -6.72 -19.03
C TRP A 177 8.64 -6.27 -18.43
N GLU A 178 8.80 -6.64 -17.18
CA GLU A 178 9.95 -6.44 -16.33
C GLU A 178 10.34 -7.73 -15.64
N ALA A 179 11.57 -8.25 -15.84
CA ALA A 179 12.02 -9.47 -15.18
C ALA A 179 13.26 -9.26 -14.31
N ASP A 180 13.24 -9.83 -13.11
CA ASP A 180 14.30 -9.74 -12.12
C ASP A 180 14.26 -11.00 -11.23
N PHE A 181 15.33 -11.22 -10.46
CA PHE A 181 15.40 -12.31 -9.49
C PHE A 181 15.16 -11.87 -8.06
N MET A 182 14.24 -12.57 -7.40
CA MET A 182 14.05 -12.46 -5.97
C MET A 182 14.90 -13.50 -5.23
N LEU A 183 15.99 -13.05 -4.59
CA LEU A 183 16.97 -13.93 -3.95
C LEU A 183 16.59 -14.27 -2.51
N PHE A 184 16.75 -15.54 -2.15
CA PHE A 184 16.57 -16.10 -0.80
C PHE A 184 17.93 -16.51 -0.24
N ARG A 185 18.61 -15.56 0.39
CA ARG A 185 20.02 -15.69 0.79
C ARG A 185 20.31 -16.83 1.75
N ALA A 186 19.34 -17.21 2.59
CA ALA A 186 19.55 -18.26 3.58
C ALA A 186 19.76 -19.64 2.94
N TYR A 187 19.20 -19.86 1.74
CA TYR A 187 19.18 -21.16 1.06
C TYR A 187 19.82 -21.11 -0.33
N GLY A 188 20.41 -20.00 -0.73
CA GLY A 188 20.99 -19.82 -2.08
C GLY A 188 19.96 -19.85 -3.23
N GLN A 189 18.68 -19.91 -2.90
CA GLN A 189 17.57 -20.09 -3.84
C GLN A 189 17.20 -18.78 -4.51
N SER A 190 16.54 -18.86 -5.67
CA SER A 190 16.06 -17.72 -6.42
C SER A 190 14.71 -17.98 -7.07
N LEU A 191 13.91 -16.92 -7.19
CA LEU A 191 12.63 -16.93 -7.87
C LEU A 191 12.69 -15.91 -8.98
N LEU A 192 12.42 -16.33 -10.21
CA LEU A 192 12.29 -15.43 -11.35
C LEU A 192 10.92 -14.75 -11.26
N VAL A 193 10.90 -13.44 -11.44
CA VAL A 193 9.71 -12.60 -11.35
C VAL A 193 9.62 -11.80 -12.64
N ALA A 194 8.53 -11.96 -13.39
CA ALA A 194 8.18 -11.12 -14.53
C ALA A 194 6.96 -10.26 -14.16
N HIS A 195 7.06 -8.95 -14.38
CA HIS A 195 6.05 -7.97 -13.98
C HIS A 195 5.60 -7.14 -15.17
N GLU A 196 4.32 -7.14 -15.49
CA GLU A 196 3.76 -6.32 -16.57
C GLU A 196 3.59 -4.87 -16.11
N ARG A 197 4.01 -3.91 -16.95
CA ARG A 197 4.20 -2.50 -16.56
C ARG A 197 2.91 -1.70 -16.45
N ALA A 198 1.94 -1.94 -17.30
CA ALA A 198 0.65 -1.24 -17.31
C ALA A 198 -0.31 -1.87 -16.29
N SER A 199 -0.67 -3.13 -16.47
CA SER A 199 -1.62 -3.85 -15.63
C SER A 199 -1.08 -4.20 -14.23
N ARG A 200 0.25 -4.21 -14.05
CA ARG A 200 0.93 -4.63 -12.82
C ARG A 200 0.80 -6.12 -12.50
N VAL A 201 0.36 -6.92 -13.44
CA VAL A 201 0.34 -8.38 -13.31
C VAL A 201 1.76 -8.89 -13.07
N THR A 202 1.88 -9.90 -12.25
CA THR A 202 3.16 -10.52 -11.92
C THR A 202 3.06 -12.01 -12.12
N LEU A 203 3.98 -12.54 -12.92
CA LEU A 203 4.23 -13.95 -13.11
C LEU A 203 5.49 -14.34 -12.36
N ILE A 204 5.55 -15.56 -11.83
CA ILE A 204 6.69 -16.04 -11.08
C ILE A 204 7.05 -17.47 -11.50
N ALA A 205 8.34 -17.78 -11.57
CA ALA A 205 8.82 -19.13 -11.80
C ALA A 205 9.96 -19.47 -10.84
N ARG A 206 9.93 -20.69 -10.31
CA ARG A 206 11.07 -21.28 -9.60
C ARG A 206 12.11 -21.73 -10.62
N THR A 207 13.37 -21.35 -10.40
CA THR A 207 14.48 -21.78 -11.24
C THR A 207 15.51 -22.55 -10.41
N PRO A 208 16.03 -23.69 -10.91
CA PRO A 208 17.04 -24.47 -10.20
C PRO A 208 18.39 -23.73 -10.12
N SER A 209 18.62 -22.80 -11.02
CA SER A 209 19.82 -21.94 -11.03
C SER A 209 19.54 -20.61 -11.74
N ARG A 210 20.46 -19.64 -11.62
CA ARG A 210 20.43 -18.38 -12.34
C ARG A 210 21.31 -18.39 -13.60
N GLN A 211 21.58 -19.57 -14.16
CA GLN A 211 22.29 -19.66 -15.44
C GLN A 211 21.43 -19.06 -16.55
N ALA A 212 22.06 -18.33 -17.47
CA ALA A 212 21.38 -17.60 -18.53
C ALA A 212 20.47 -18.48 -19.40
N LYS A 213 20.85 -19.75 -19.66
CA LYS A 213 20.00 -20.70 -20.39
C LYS A 213 18.76 -21.10 -19.62
N VAL A 214 18.89 -21.35 -18.32
CA VAL A 214 17.76 -21.72 -17.44
C VAL A 214 16.81 -20.53 -17.29
N THR A 215 17.34 -19.33 -17.13
CA THR A 215 16.58 -18.07 -17.05
C THR A 215 15.78 -17.81 -18.33
N ALA A 216 16.41 -17.94 -19.50
CA ALA A 216 15.74 -17.74 -20.77
C ALA A 216 14.60 -18.75 -20.98
N ASN A 217 14.82 -20.02 -20.68
CA ASN A 217 13.77 -21.06 -20.78
C ASN A 217 12.61 -20.80 -19.81
N ALA A 218 12.89 -20.39 -18.58
CA ALA A 218 11.86 -20.10 -17.59
C ALA A 218 11.02 -18.87 -17.99
N LEU A 219 11.65 -17.84 -18.55
CA LEU A 219 10.93 -16.66 -19.08
C LEU A 219 10.06 -17.03 -20.29
N ALA A 220 10.60 -17.83 -21.20
CA ALA A 220 9.81 -18.32 -22.35
C ALA A 220 8.56 -19.06 -21.84
N GLY A 221 8.70 -20.00 -20.91
CA GLY A 221 7.56 -20.73 -20.35
C GLY A 221 6.54 -19.87 -19.62
N LEU A 222 6.95 -18.74 -19.03
CA LEU A 222 6.02 -17.77 -18.41
C LEU A 222 5.25 -16.94 -19.42
N LEU A 223 5.86 -16.60 -20.54
CA LEU A 223 5.29 -15.65 -21.51
C LEU A 223 4.64 -16.33 -22.73
N GLU A 224 5.08 -17.53 -23.08
CA GLU A 224 4.55 -18.28 -24.21
C GLU A 224 3.02 -18.50 -24.18
N PRO A 225 2.39 -18.77 -23.01
CA PRO A 225 0.93 -18.90 -22.92
C PRO A 225 0.16 -17.60 -23.15
N LEU A 226 0.84 -16.43 -23.14
CA LEU A 226 0.18 -15.15 -23.30
C LEU A 226 -0.07 -14.86 -24.79
N PRO A 227 -1.16 -14.13 -25.13
CA PRO A 227 -1.39 -13.60 -26.47
C PRO A 227 -0.21 -12.73 -26.94
N GLY A 228 0.02 -12.66 -28.27
CA GLY A 228 1.14 -11.93 -28.85
C GLY A 228 1.19 -10.44 -28.47
N ASN A 229 0.04 -9.79 -28.39
CA ASN A 229 -0.10 -8.39 -27.98
C ASN A 229 0.26 -8.13 -26.50
N LEU A 230 0.23 -9.17 -25.67
CA LEU A 230 0.64 -9.08 -24.26
C LEU A 230 2.11 -9.46 -24.04
N ARG A 231 2.91 -9.67 -25.08
CA ARG A 231 4.33 -10.00 -25.01
C ARG A 231 5.18 -9.19 -25.98
N SER A 232 4.96 -7.88 -25.99
CA SER A 232 5.62 -6.96 -26.91
C SER A 232 7.07 -6.70 -26.59
N THR A 233 7.37 -6.42 -25.36
CA THR A 233 8.75 -6.09 -24.96
C THR A 233 9.14 -6.61 -23.54
N ILE A 234 10.48 -7.06 -23.10
CA ILE A 234 10.99 -7.39 -21.72
C ILE A 234 12.30 -6.68 -21.39
N THR A 235 12.46 -5.84 -20.37
CA THR A 235 13.74 -5.27 -19.91
C THR A 235 14.30 -6.08 -18.74
N PHE A 236 15.58 -6.11 -18.62
CA PHE A 236 16.32 -6.77 -17.56
C PHE A 236 17.24 -5.77 -16.90
N ASP A 237 17.65 -6.04 -15.68
CA ASP A 237 18.86 -5.42 -15.17
C ASP A 237 20.10 -5.96 -15.92
N ASN A 238 21.29 -5.41 -15.61
CA ASN A 238 22.54 -5.84 -16.25
C ASN A 238 23.12 -7.12 -15.62
N GLY A 239 22.29 -8.03 -15.11
CA GLY A 239 22.70 -9.30 -14.52
C GLY A 239 23.18 -10.31 -15.57
N THR A 240 24.25 -11.05 -15.27
CA THR A 240 24.79 -12.09 -16.14
C THR A 240 23.80 -13.23 -16.40
N GLU A 241 22.83 -13.39 -15.51
CA GLU A 241 21.70 -14.33 -15.63
C GLU A 241 20.80 -14.05 -16.83
N PHE A 242 20.82 -12.84 -17.36
CA PHE A 242 20.07 -12.43 -18.55
C PHE A 242 20.95 -12.37 -19.82
N ALA A 243 22.17 -12.88 -19.80
CA ALA A 243 23.10 -12.81 -20.93
C ALA A 243 22.59 -13.48 -22.23
N LEU A 244 21.64 -14.41 -22.14
CA LEU A 244 20.97 -15.04 -23.29
C LEU A 244 19.59 -14.45 -23.61
N HIS A 245 19.30 -13.23 -23.16
CA HIS A 245 18.04 -12.53 -23.40
C HIS A 245 17.66 -12.41 -24.89
N TYR A 246 18.64 -12.32 -25.80
CA TYR A 246 18.43 -12.28 -27.26
C TYR A 246 17.70 -13.51 -27.79
N ARG A 247 17.71 -14.65 -27.06
CA ARG A 247 16.93 -15.85 -27.41
C ARG A 247 15.43 -15.67 -27.22
N LEU A 248 15.02 -14.72 -26.43
CA LEU A 248 13.61 -14.39 -26.20
C LEU A 248 13.09 -13.38 -27.24
N HIS A 249 13.74 -13.25 -28.35
CA HIS A 249 13.48 -12.35 -29.47
C HIS A 249 12.50 -11.21 -29.17
N ASP A 250 13.06 -9.97 -29.05
CA ASP A 250 12.36 -8.68 -28.93
C ASP A 250 11.74 -8.36 -27.57
N GLN A 251 12.55 -7.56 -26.66
CA GLN A 251 11.90 -7.47 -25.36
C GLN A 251 12.55 -6.63 -24.27
N LEU A 252 12.25 -5.85 -23.41
CA LEU A 252 11.42 -5.30 -22.35
C LEU A 252 12.00 -4.79 -21.04
N GLY A 253 11.36 -4.10 -20.15
CA GLY A 253 11.79 -3.30 -19.06
C GLY A 253 11.31 -3.31 -17.62
N VAL A 254 12.14 -3.24 -16.53
CA VAL A 254 11.80 -3.39 -15.09
C VAL A 254 11.96 -2.24 -14.14
N GLU A 255 11.09 -2.11 -13.09
CA GLU A 255 11.46 -1.77 -11.69
C GLU A 255 10.36 -2.03 -10.61
N ASN A 256 10.74 -2.52 -9.38
CA ASN A 256 9.97 -2.49 -8.10
C ASN A 256 8.85 -3.51 -7.79
N ALA A 257 8.58 -4.57 -8.54
CA ALA A 257 7.65 -5.64 -8.16
C ALA A 257 8.16 -6.48 -6.96
N ILE A 258 9.46 -6.70 -6.86
CA ILE A 258 10.11 -7.56 -5.85
C ILE A 258 9.84 -7.11 -4.41
N GLY A 259 9.84 -5.81 -4.14
CA GLY A 259 9.61 -5.29 -2.80
C GLY A 259 8.23 -5.63 -2.23
N ARG A 260 7.21 -5.83 -3.07
CA ARG A 260 5.83 -6.16 -2.67
C ARG A 260 5.61 -7.65 -2.50
N LEU A 261 6.22 -8.48 -3.35
CA LEU A 261 6.18 -9.94 -3.22
C LEU A 261 6.85 -10.42 -1.91
N ARG A 262 7.80 -9.69 -1.37
CA ARG A 262 8.44 -9.99 -0.07
C ARG A 262 7.48 -10.03 1.12
N ARG A 263 6.26 -9.53 0.99
CA ARG A 263 5.22 -9.68 2.02
C ARG A 263 4.69 -11.11 2.08
N TYR A 264 4.57 -11.75 0.93
CA TYR A 264 4.09 -13.14 0.80
C TYR A 264 5.22 -14.16 0.91
N LEU A 265 6.43 -13.77 0.48
CA LEU A 265 7.63 -14.60 0.48
C LEU A 265 8.78 -13.86 1.20
N PRO A 266 8.87 -13.93 2.53
CA PRO A 266 9.97 -13.37 3.31
C PRO A 266 11.33 -13.91 2.88
N ARG A 267 12.43 -13.17 3.16
CA ARG A 267 13.80 -13.55 2.74
C ARG A 267 14.31 -14.88 3.33
N LYS A 268 13.69 -15.35 4.41
CA LYS A 268 14.02 -16.61 5.09
C LYS A 268 13.13 -17.78 4.67
N THR A 269 12.23 -17.58 3.69
CA THR A 269 11.41 -18.65 3.15
C THR A 269 12.29 -19.66 2.43
N ASP A 270 12.14 -20.94 2.75
CA ASP A 270 12.72 -22.04 2.00
C ASP A 270 11.77 -22.42 0.86
N LEU A 271 12.24 -22.27 -0.38
CA LEU A 271 11.43 -22.58 -1.55
C LEU A 271 11.29 -24.07 -1.79
N ASP A 272 12.15 -24.92 -1.20
CA ASP A 272 12.06 -26.37 -1.36
C ASP A 272 10.85 -26.97 -0.64
N HIS A 273 10.34 -26.27 0.37
CA HIS A 273 9.10 -26.62 1.07
C HIS A 273 7.83 -26.04 0.42
N LEU A 274 7.95 -25.31 -0.69
CA LEU A 274 6.81 -24.74 -1.40
C LEU A 274 6.51 -25.53 -2.68
N THR A 275 5.25 -25.95 -2.83
CA THR A 275 4.79 -26.59 -4.08
C THR A 275 4.56 -25.54 -5.17
N SER A 276 4.43 -25.99 -6.43
CA SER A 276 4.09 -25.11 -7.55
C SER A 276 2.74 -24.44 -7.35
N GLU A 277 1.77 -25.14 -6.76
CA GLU A 277 0.43 -24.62 -6.43
C GLU A 277 0.52 -23.52 -5.39
N GLN A 278 1.36 -23.68 -4.37
CA GLN A 278 1.57 -22.66 -3.34
C GLN A 278 2.24 -21.42 -3.91
N LEU A 279 3.20 -21.56 -4.83
CA LEU A 279 3.80 -20.42 -5.54
C LEU A 279 2.78 -19.72 -6.44
N SER A 280 1.94 -20.48 -7.15
CA SER A 280 0.84 -19.94 -7.97
C SER A 280 -0.17 -19.19 -7.09
N ALA A 281 -0.50 -19.70 -5.91
CA ALA A 281 -1.36 -19.03 -4.95
C ALA A 281 -0.77 -17.70 -4.47
N VAL A 282 0.55 -17.62 -4.27
CA VAL A 282 1.25 -16.35 -3.94
C VAL A 282 1.13 -15.34 -5.08
N ALA A 283 1.34 -15.77 -6.32
CA ALA A 283 1.19 -14.91 -7.50
C ALA A 283 -0.26 -14.43 -7.63
N ALA A 284 -1.23 -15.34 -7.46
CA ALA A 284 -2.65 -15.00 -7.47
C ALA A 284 -3.01 -13.98 -6.38
N ALA A 285 -2.61 -14.20 -5.13
CA ALA A 285 -2.84 -13.26 -4.03
C ALA A 285 -2.24 -11.88 -4.32
N TYR A 286 -1.05 -11.83 -4.92
CA TYR A 286 -0.43 -10.58 -5.35
C TYR A 286 -1.24 -9.89 -6.46
N ASN A 287 -1.68 -10.65 -7.46
CA ASN A 287 -2.42 -10.13 -8.61
C ASN A 287 -3.87 -9.73 -8.28
N HIS A 288 -4.45 -10.28 -7.20
CA HIS A 288 -5.77 -9.88 -6.68
C HIS A 288 -5.70 -8.80 -5.58
N THR A 289 -4.53 -8.22 -5.32
CA THR A 289 -4.39 -7.09 -4.38
C THR A 289 -4.57 -5.77 -5.12
N PRO A 290 -5.53 -4.90 -4.74
CA PRO A 290 -5.80 -3.63 -5.41
C PRO A 290 -4.58 -2.70 -5.47
N ARG A 291 -4.45 -1.92 -6.56
CA ARG A 291 -3.36 -0.97 -6.76
C ARG A 291 -3.89 0.45 -6.90
N LYS A 292 -3.37 1.38 -6.12
CA LYS A 292 -3.73 2.80 -6.22
C LYS A 292 -3.48 3.37 -7.63
N CYS A 293 -2.39 2.94 -8.28
CA CYS A 293 -2.07 3.35 -9.66
C CYS A 293 -3.00 2.78 -10.73
N LEU A 294 -3.89 1.87 -10.37
CA LEU A 294 -4.95 1.30 -11.21
C LEU A 294 -6.33 1.74 -10.70
N ASP A 295 -6.42 2.86 -10.03
CA ASP A 295 -7.65 3.33 -9.38
C ASP A 295 -8.30 2.24 -8.50
N PHE A 296 -7.48 1.58 -7.70
CA PHE A 296 -7.86 0.47 -6.82
C PHE A 296 -8.49 -0.76 -7.52
N GLN A 297 -8.29 -0.91 -8.83
CA GLN A 297 -8.45 -2.20 -9.48
C GLN A 297 -7.31 -3.14 -9.07
N THR A 298 -7.57 -4.44 -9.19
CA THR A 298 -6.52 -5.44 -9.08
C THR A 298 -5.75 -5.56 -10.40
N PRO A 299 -4.49 -5.99 -10.40
CA PRO A 299 -3.76 -6.34 -11.62
C PRO A 299 -4.51 -7.34 -12.51
N ALA A 300 -5.17 -8.34 -11.92
CA ALA A 300 -5.96 -9.33 -12.65
C ALA A 300 -7.14 -8.70 -13.37
N GLU A 301 -7.89 -7.79 -12.74
CA GLU A 301 -8.96 -7.03 -13.37
C GLU A 301 -8.44 -6.14 -14.50
N ALA A 302 -7.32 -5.46 -14.28
CA ALA A 302 -6.74 -4.58 -15.29
C ALA A 302 -6.31 -5.31 -16.56
N ILE A 303 -5.67 -6.48 -16.44
CA ILE A 303 -5.28 -7.26 -17.65
C ILE A 303 -6.47 -7.89 -18.33
N SER A 304 -7.48 -8.36 -17.58
CA SER A 304 -8.72 -8.91 -18.17
C SER A 304 -9.48 -7.86 -18.97
N ASN A 305 -9.56 -6.63 -18.50
CA ASN A 305 -10.19 -5.54 -19.24
C ASN A 305 -9.48 -5.29 -20.59
N HIS A 306 -8.16 -5.36 -20.63
CA HIS A 306 -7.42 -5.25 -21.90
C HIS A 306 -7.67 -6.41 -22.85
N LEU A 307 -7.78 -7.64 -22.34
CA LEU A 307 -8.11 -8.81 -23.17
C LEU A 307 -9.49 -8.71 -23.78
N LEU A 308 -10.51 -8.32 -23.02
CA LEU A 308 -11.88 -8.16 -23.49
C LEU A 308 -12.00 -7.07 -24.57
N HIS A 309 -11.27 -5.95 -24.43
CA HIS A 309 -11.23 -4.92 -25.48
C HIS A 309 -10.70 -5.45 -26.81
N PHE A 310 -9.66 -6.28 -26.79
CA PHE A 310 -9.08 -6.87 -27.99
C PHE A 310 -10.03 -7.87 -28.68
N GLU A 311 -10.77 -8.65 -27.92
CA GLU A 311 -11.77 -9.57 -28.49
C GLU A 311 -12.91 -8.79 -29.20
N CYS A 312 -13.36 -7.68 -28.61
CA CYS A 312 -14.37 -6.81 -29.24
C CYS A 312 -13.85 -6.13 -30.49
N GLU A 313 -12.61 -5.66 -30.56
CA GLU A 313 -12.03 -5.03 -31.75
C GLU A 313 -11.75 -6.03 -32.85
N SER A 314 -11.38 -7.28 -32.56
CA SER A 314 -11.12 -8.33 -33.54
C SER A 314 -12.38 -8.83 -34.20
N THR A 315 -13.53 -8.78 -33.51
CA THR A 315 -14.84 -9.18 -34.07
C THR A 315 -15.52 -8.08 -34.89
N SER A 316 -15.05 -6.83 -34.81
CA SER A 316 -15.64 -5.69 -35.50
C SER A 316 -14.98 -5.34 -36.86
N ARG A 317 -13.99 -6.10 -37.35
CA ARG A 317 -13.46 -5.92 -38.71
C ARG A 317 -14.40 -6.56 -39.73
N PRO A 318 -15.04 -5.79 -40.61
CA PRO A 318 -15.78 -6.37 -41.74
C PRO A 318 -14.80 -7.07 -42.67
N SER A 319 -15.15 -8.26 -43.12
CA SER A 319 -14.43 -8.98 -44.17
C SER A 319 -14.32 -8.07 -45.39
N PRO A 320 -13.15 -7.92 -46.03
CA PRO A 320 -13.06 -7.22 -47.31
C PRO A 320 -13.82 -8.03 -48.36
N GLY A 321 -14.84 -7.41 -48.93
CA GLY A 321 -15.55 -7.92 -50.10
C GLY A 321 -14.73 -7.78 -51.38
#